data_23137cbd581f3db36c9407b250802b16
#
_entry.id   23137cbd581f3db36c9407b250802b16
#
_cell.length_a   1.000
_cell.length_b   1.000
_cell.length_c   1.000
_cell.angle_alpha   90.00
_cell.angle_beta   90.00
_cell.angle_gamma   90.00
#
_symmetry.space_group_name_H-M   'P 1'
#
loop_
_entity.id
_entity.type
_entity.pdbx_description
1 polymer ?
#
loop_
_entity_poly.entity_id
_entity_poly.type
_entity_poly.pdbx_seq_one_letter_code
_entity_poly.pdbx_strand_id
1 'polypeptide(L)'
;MKDIMAVIRINKMNETKKALEEAGITSMTATGRVLGRGKGNVDYRILSGAQEGREEAIAQLNANGPRLIPKRLITVVVPDKLVKKTVDIIIKANQTGKAGDGKIFVLPVLEAHRVRTAESGDRVLDE
;
A
#
# COMPACT_ATOMS: atom_id res chain seq x y z
N MET A 1 8.56 17.55 5.04
CA MET A 1 8.57 16.19 4.44
C MET A 1 7.50 15.33 5.08
N LYS A 2 6.96 14.40 4.31
CA LYS A 2 5.90 13.51 4.76
C LYS A 2 6.22 12.07 4.35
N ASP A 3 5.75 11.13 5.15
CA ASP A 3 5.77 9.72 4.82
C ASP A 3 4.42 9.36 4.21
N ILE A 4 4.46 8.87 2.99
CA ILE A 4 3.28 8.37 2.29
C ILE A 4 3.27 6.86 2.48
N MET A 5 2.44 6.39 3.39
CA MET A 5 2.34 4.97 3.72
C MET A 5 1.11 4.37 3.05
N ALA A 6 1.33 3.42 2.17
CA ALA A 6 0.24 2.80 1.41
C ALA A 6 0.17 1.30 1.67
N VAL A 7 -1.02 0.83 2.01
CA VAL A 7 -1.33 -0.60 2.12
C VAL A 7 -2.11 -0.97 0.86
N ILE A 8 -1.54 -1.81 0.03
CA ILE A 8 -2.05 -2.11 -1.31
C ILE A 8 -2.15 -3.62 -1.55
N ARG A 9 -2.82 -4.01 -2.62
CA ARG A 9 -2.85 -5.43 -3.02
C ARG A 9 -1.47 -5.93 -3.40
N ILE A 10 -1.19 -7.19 -3.09
CA ILE A 10 0.09 -7.82 -3.42
C ILE A 10 0.39 -7.72 -4.92
N ASN A 11 -0.60 -7.96 -5.76
CA ASN A 11 -0.42 -7.97 -7.21
C ASN A 11 -0.29 -6.57 -7.84
N LYS A 12 -0.39 -5.51 -7.03
CA LYS A 12 -0.25 -4.13 -7.51
C LYS A 12 1.11 -3.51 -7.17
N MET A 13 1.97 -4.22 -6.45
CA MET A 13 3.25 -3.68 -6.01
C MET A 13 4.13 -3.27 -7.20
N ASN A 14 4.26 -4.13 -8.22
CA ASN A 14 5.13 -3.84 -9.35
C ASN A 14 4.61 -2.66 -10.18
N GLU A 15 3.32 -2.56 -10.40
CA GLU A 15 2.71 -1.42 -11.10
C GLU A 15 2.91 -0.12 -10.34
N THR A 16 2.73 -0.16 -9.03
CA THR A 16 2.89 1.01 -8.16
C THR A 16 4.35 1.49 -8.16
N LYS A 17 5.28 0.56 -8.00
CA LYS A 17 6.70 0.86 -8.02
C LYS A 17 7.11 1.48 -9.35
N LYS A 18 6.69 0.89 -10.45
CA LYS A 18 6.98 1.41 -11.80
C LYS A 18 6.42 2.82 -12.01
N ALA A 19 5.17 3.04 -11.60
CA ALA A 19 4.53 4.35 -11.74
C ALA A 19 5.27 5.44 -10.95
N LEU A 20 5.73 5.12 -9.74
CA LEU A 20 6.52 6.05 -8.93
C LEU A 20 7.88 6.35 -9.57
N GLU A 21 8.56 5.32 -10.06
CA GLU A 21 9.86 5.49 -10.74
C GLU A 21 9.73 6.35 -11.99
N GLU A 22 8.72 6.13 -12.80
CA GLU A 22 8.46 6.93 -14.02
C GLU A 22 8.19 8.40 -13.70
N ALA A 23 7.68 8.69 -12.52
CA ALA A 23 7.44 10.06 -12.05
C ALA A 23 8.66 10.69 -11.37
N GLY A 24 9.79 9.99 -11.33
CA GLY A 24 11.00 10.47 -10.68
C GLY A 24 11.04 10.25 -9.17
N ILE A 25 10.11 9.50 -8.63
CA ILE A 25 10.06 9.16 -7.20
C ILE A 25 10.65 7.77 -7.05
N THR A 26 11.97 7.71 -6.82
CA THR A 26 12.73 6.46 -6.88
C THR A 26 13.04 5.86 -5.52
N SER A 27 13.00 6.67 -4.47
CA SER A 27 13.41 6.25 -3.13
C SER A 27 12.18 5.81 -2.35
N MET A 28 12.00 4.52 -2.22
CA MET A 28 10.86 3.93 -1.52
C MET A 28 11.29 2.71 -0.72
N THR A 29 10.53 2.39 0.30
CA THR A 29 10.73 1.19 1.12
C THR A 29 9.48 0.34 1.03
N ALA A 30 9.66 -0.94 0.73
CA ALA A 30 8.56 -1.87 0.69
C ALA A 30 8.80 -3.00 1.69
N THR A 31 7.75 -3.37 2.41
CA THR A 31 7.81 -4.55 3.26
C THR A 31 7.45 -5.78 2.43
N GLY A 32 7.64 -6.95 3.01
CA GLY A 32 7.05 -8.16 2.52
C GLY A 32 5.54 -8.16 2.74
N ARG A 33 5.00 -9.35 3.00
CA ARG A 33 3.57 -9.49 3.26
C ARG A 33 3.20 -8.88 4.61
N VAL A 34 2.14 -8.08 4.62
CA VAL A 34 1.48 -7.61 5.84
C VAL A 34 0.04 -8.11 5.83
N LEU A 35 -0.57 -8.19 7.00
CA LEU A 35 -1.95 -8.62 7.13
C LEU A 35 -2.81 -7.41 7.47
N GLY A 36 -3.87 -7.22 6.69
CA GLY A 36 -4.76 -6.10 6.90
C GLY A 36 -6.21 -6.46 6.63
N ARG A 37 -7.10 -5.58 7.05
CA ARG A 37 -8.52 -5.70 6.71
C ARG A 37 -9.13 -4.32 6.56
N GLY A 38 -10.07 -4.24 5.64
CA GLY A 38 -10.88 -3.05 5.46
C GLY A 38 -12.24 -3.18 6.11
N LYS A 39 -13.19 -2.40 5.64
CA LYS A 39 -14.56 -2.40 6.10
C LYS A 39 -15.27 -3.73 5.86
N GLY A 40 -14.96 -4.39 4.75
CA GLY A 40 -15.53 -5.69 4.42
C GLY A 40 -14.86 -6.81 5.18
N ASN A 41 -15.63 -7.81 5.56
CA ASN A 41 -15.15 -9.01 6.24
C ASN A 41 -14.93 -10.17 5.28
N VAL A 42 -15.04 -9.92 3.99
CA VAL A 42 -15.12 -10.97 2.97
C VAL A 42 -13.90 -10.90 2.06
N ASP A 43 -13.21 -12.02 1.94
CA ASP A 43 -12.22 -12.24 0.90
C ASP A 43 -12.98 -12.55 -0.41
N TYR A 44 -12.72 -11.79 -1.47
CA TYR A 44 -13.41 -11.96 -2.75
C TYR A 44 -13.21 -13.36 -3.35
N ARG A 45 -12.07 -13.98 -3.12
CA ARG A 45 -11.83 -15.35 -3.61
C ARG A 45 -12.73 -16.36 -2.90
N ILE A 46 -12.92 -16.17 -1.61
CA ILE A 46 -13.81 -17.00 -0.81
C ILE A 46 -15.25 -16.78 -1.22
N LEU A 47 -15.65 -15.51 -1.40
CA LEU A 47 -16.99 -15.16 -1.87
C LEU A 47 -17.29 -15.78 -3.22
N SER A 48 -16.38 -15.66 -4.18
CA SER A 48 -16.53 -16.28 -5.49
C SER A 48 -16.66 -17.80 -5.40
N GLY A 49 -15.83 -18.42 -4.59
CA GLY A 49 -15.90 -19.87 -4.36
C GLY A 49 -17.23 -20.30 -3.74
N ALA A 50 -17.74 -19.53 -2.77
CA ALA A 50 -19.02 -19.80 -2.16
C ALA A 50 -20.18 -19.65 -3.15
N GLN A 51 -20.13 -18.63 -4.01
CA GLN A 51 -21.12 -18.44 -5.09
C GLN A 51 -21.09 -19.58 -6.10
N GLU A 52 -19.95 -20.21 -6.31
CA GLU A 52 -19.80 -21.40 -7.15
C GLU A 52 -20.20 -22.70 -6.42
N GLY A 53 -20.61 -22.62 -5.15
CA GLY A 53 -21.04 -23.78 -4.37
C GLY A 53 -19.92 -24.57 -3.74
N ARG A 54 -18.72 -24.02 -3.63
CA ARG A 54 -17.58 -24.71 -2.98
C ARG A 54 -17.75 -24.73 -1.47
N GLU A 55 -17.83 -25.91 -0.90
CA GLU A 55 -18.05 -26.08 0.54
C GLU A 55 -16.96 -25.43 1.40
N GLU A 56 -15.70 -25.57 1.00
CA GLU A 56 -14.57 -24.97 1.73
C GLU A 56 -14.70 -23.45 1.80
N ALA A 57 -15.08 -22.81 0.68
CA ALA A 57 -15.25 -21.38 0.63
C ALA A 57 -16.45 -20.92 1.49
N ILE A 58 -17.54 -21.68 1.47
CA ILE A 58 -18.71 -21.41 2.31
C ILE A 58 -18.36 -21.53 3.78
N ALA A 59 -17.60 -22.56 4.16
CA ALA A 59 -17.14 -22.74 5.53
C ALA A 59 -16.26 -21.58 5.99
N GLN A 60 -15.42 -21.05 5.10
CA GLN A 60 -14.57 -19.89 5.42
C GLN A 60 -15.36 -18.60 5.58
N LEU A 61 -16.44 -18.40 4.80
CA LEU A 61 -17.33 -17.26 4.97
C LEU A 61 -18.05 -17.31 6.32
N ASN A 62 -18.34 -18.50 6.80
CA ASN A 62 -19.02 -18.72 8.06
C ASN A 62 -18.05 -18.77 9.25
N ALA A 63 -16.74 -18.70 9.01
CA ALA A 63 -15.74 -18.69 10.07
C ALA A 63 -15.90 -17.44 10.94
N ASN A 64 -15.60 -17.59 12.21
CA ASN A 64 -15.80 -16.53 13.21
C ASN A 64 -14.89 -15.33 12.96
N GLY A 65 -15.52 -14.18 12.83
CA GLY A 65 -14.87 -12.89 12.82
C GLY A 65 -14.26 -12.48 11.49
N PRO A 66 -13.81 -11.24 11.42
CA PRO A 66 -13.20 -10.67 10.22
C PRO A 66 -11.81 -11.27 9.99
N ARG A 67 -11.52 -11.55 8.73
CA ARG A 67 -10.24 -12.12 8.33
C ARG A 67 -9.24 -11.03 8.02
N LEU A 68 -7.99 -11.29 8.36
CA LEU A 68 -6.87 -10.50 7.89
C LEU A 68 -6.45 -11.00 6.51
N ILE A 69 -6.31 -10.08 5.59
CA ILE A 69 -5.99 -10.38 4.20
C ILE A 69 -4.55 -9.99 3.92
N PRO A 70 -3.76 -10.83 3.25
CA PRO A 70 -2.40 -10.47 2.88
C PRO A 70 -2.37 -9.26 1.94
N LYS A 71 -1.53 -8.31 2.30
CA LYS A 71 -1.31 -7.05 1.58
C LYS A 71 0.18 -6.76 1.51
N ARG A 72 0.54 -5.71 0.81
CA ARG A 72 1.89 -5.15 0.81
C ARG A 72 1.85 -3.73 1.36
N LEU A 73 2.89 -3.36 2.06
CA LEU A 73 3.09 -2.01 2.56
C LEU A 73 4.23 -1.37 1.79
N ILE A 74 4.00 -0.17 1.29
CA ILE A 74 5.03 0.66 0.68
C ILE A 74 5.05 2.00 1.39
N THR A 75 6.24 2.51 1.67
CA THR A 75 6.41 3.84 2.26
C THR A 75 7.35 4.66 1.39
N VAL A 76 6.98 5.92 1.20
CA VAL A 76 7.76 6.87 0.42
C VAL A 76 7.81 8.18 1.19
N VAL A 77 9.00 8.63 1.57
CA VAL A 77 9.15 9.92 2.22
C VAL A 77 9.49 10.94 1.13
N VAL A 78 8.67 11.97 1.03
CA VAL A 78 8.80 12.99 -0.02
C VAL A 78 8.75 14.40 0.58
N PRO A 79 9.31 15.40 -0.11
CA PRO A 79 9.10 16.79 0.26
C PRO A 79 7.61 17.14 0.18
N ASP A 80 7.17 18.11 0.96
CA ASP A 80 5.77 18.52 1.02
C ASP A 80 5.17 18.81 -0.36
N LYS A 81 5.96 19.40 -1.26
CA LYS A 81 5.51 19.75 -2.62
C LYS A 81 5.17 18.52 -3.49
N LEU A 82 5.67 17.34 -3.14
CA LEU A 82 5.43 16.12 -3.90
C LEU A 82 4.35 15.21 -3.29
N VAL A 83 3.77 15.59 -2.16
CA VAL A 83 2.78 14.76 -1.46
C VAL A 83 1.58 14.47 -2.35
N LYS A 84 0.96 15.50 -2.90
CA LYS A 84 -0.23 15.32 -3.74
C LYS A 84 0.07 14.46 -4.96
N LYS A 85 1.17 14.74 -5.64
CA LYS A 85 1.58 13.97 -6.82
C LYS A 85 1.79 12.49 -6.48
N THR A 86 2.49 12.21 -5.38
CA THR A 86 2.76 10.84 -4.94
C THR A 86 1.48 10.10 -4.60
N VAL A 87 0.59 10.73 -3.84
CA VAL A 87 -0.72 10.15 -3.48
C VAL A 87 -1.53 9.84 -4.73
N ASP A 88 -1.63 10.79 -5.66
CA ASP A 88 -2.41 10.63 -6.89
C ASP A 88 -1.87 9.47 -7.75
N ILE A 89 -0.54 9.33 -7.84
CA ILE A 89 0.10 8.23 -8.57
C ILE A 89 -0.28 6.87 -7.97
N ILE A 90 -0.20 6.76 -6.64
CA ILE A 90 -0.52 5.50 -5.94
C ILE A 90 -2.00 5.17 -6.12
N ILE A 91 -2.88 6.14 -5.99
CA ILE A 91 -4.32 5.95 -6.22
C ILE A 91 -4.56 5.43 -7.64
N LYS A 92 -4.00 6.10 -8.63
CA LYS A 92 -4.21 5.73 -10.03
C LYS A 92 -3.73 4.31 -10.33
N ALA A 93 -2.59 3.91 -9.76
CA ALA A 93 -2.04 2.57 -9.97
C ALA A 93 -2.86 1.47 -9.31
N ASN A 94 -3.61 1.79 -8.24
CA ASN A 94 -4.25 0.78 -7.40
C ASN A 94 -5.77 0.78 -7.46
N GLN A 95 -6.38 1.87 -7.91
CA GLN A 95 -7.83 2.04 -7.88
C GLN A 95 -8.53 1.10 -8.87
N THR A 96 -9.39 0.24 -8.37
CA THR A 96 -10.29 -0.62 -9.18
C THR A 96 -11.76 -0.29 -8.93
N GLY A 97 -12.07 0.46 -7.87
CA GLY A 97 -13.42 0.73 -7.42
C GLY A 97 -14.03 -0.37 -6.56
N LYS A 98 -13.28 -1.42 -6.28
CA LYS A 98 -13.73 -2.54 -5.46
C LYS A 98 -13.12 -2.47 -4.06
N ALA A 99 -13.81 -3.04 -3.09
CA ALA A 99 -13.27 -3.18 -1.74
C ALA A 99 -11.93 -3.93 -1.79
N GLY A 100 -10.98 -3.49 -0.99
CA GLY A 100 -9.64 -4.09 -0.96
C GLY A 100 -8.60 -3.32 -1.76
N ASP A 101 -8.95 -2.22 -2.41
CA ASP A 101 -7.98 -1.38 -3.13
C ASP A 101 -6.87 -0.84 -2.23
N GLY A 102 -7.15 -0.70 -0.94
CA GLY A 102 -6.16 -0.27 0.04
C GLY A 102 -6.41 1.12 0.59
N LYS A 103 -5.43 1.58 1.35
CA LYS A 103 -5.48 2.91 1.99
C LYS A 103 -4.11 3.56 1.93
N ILE A 104 -4.12 4.88 1.93
CA ILE A 104 -2.91 5.69 2.00
C ILE A 104 -3.01 6.57 3.24
N PHE A 105 -1.94 6.60 4.02
CA PHE A 105 -1.80 7.48 5.17
C PHE A 105 -0.66 8.43 4.91
N VAL A 106 -0.85 9.71 5.22
CA VAL A 106 0.18 10.73 5.11
C VAL A 106 0.56 11.16 6.52
N LEU A 107 1.83 10.94 6.88
CA LEU A 107 2.32 11.21 8.22
C LEU A 107 3.42 12.27 8.17
N PRO A 108 3.52 13.12 9.19
CA PRO A 108 4.64 14.06 9.27
C PRO A 108 5.94 13.30 9.55
N VAL A 109 7.01 13.73 8.90
CA VAL A 109 8.38 13.27 9.18
C VAL A 109 9.15 14.49 9.66
N LEU A 110 9.68 14.41 10.88
CA LEU A 110 10.36 15.55 11.50
C LEU A 110 11.74 15.77 10.93
N GLU A 111 12.50 14.69 10.71
CA GLU A 111 13.87 14.75 10.25
C GLU A 111 14.17 13.54 9.37
N ALA A 112 15.08 13.72 8.44
CA ALA A 112 15.67 12.64 7.65
C ALA A 112 17.18 12.85 7.58
N HIS A 113 17.95 11.81 7.78
CA HIS A 113 19.39 11.84 7.78
C HIS A 113 19.94 10.74 6.87
N ARG A 114 20.94 11.08 6.07
CA ARG A 114 21.66 10.10 5.25
C ARG A 114 22.77 9.48 6.07
N VAL A 115 22.73 8.19 6.27
CA VAL A 115 23.72 7.50 7.12
C VAL A 115 25.14 7.64 6.57
N ARG A 116 25.29 7.51 5.25
CA ARG A 116 26.61 7.55 4.61
C ARG A 116 27.34 8.88 4.82
N THR A 117 26.63 10.00 4.79
CA THR A 117 27.24 11.34 4.79
C THR A 117 26.93 12.16 6.02
N ALA A 118 26.01 11.70 6.86
CA ALA A 118 25.45 12.47 7.99
C ALA A 118 24.71 13.75 7.56
N GLU A 119 24.44 13.91 6.27
CA GLU A 119 23.61 15.03 5.78
C GLU A 119 22.16 14.86 6.21
N SER A 120 21.42 15.95 6.27
CA SER A 120 20.03 15.95 6.69
C SER A 120 19.16 16.87 5.82
N GLY A 121 17.85 16.72 5.96
CA GLY A 121 16.87 17.54 5.28
C GLY A 121 16.32 16.89 4.01
N ASP A 122 15.54 17.68 3.24
CA ASP A 122 14.86 17.17 2.05
C ASP A 122 15.80 16.61 0.98
N ARG A 123 17.02 17.12 0.92
CA ARG A 123 18.02 16.69 -0.07
C ARG A 123 18.47 15.24 0.09
N VAL A 124 18.16 14.59 1.21
CA VAL A 124 18.57 13.20 1.44
C VAL A 124 17.49 12.19 1.08
N LEU A 125 16.31 12.65 0.64
CA LEU A 125 15.14 11.79 0.43
C LEU A 125 15.21 10.94 -0.84
N ASP A 126 16.08 11.28 -1.77
CA ASP A 126 16.18 10.59 -3.06
C ASP A 126 17.33 9.56 -3.13
N GLU A 127 17.91 9.26 -1.99
CA GLU A 127 19.05 8.33 -1.95
C GLU A 127 18.94 7.33 -0.80
#